data_fd469ba67cc4d70619fc741987d69256
#
_entry.id   fd469ba67cc4d70619fc741987d69256
#
_cell.length_a   1.000
_cell.length_b   1.000
_cell.length_c   1.000
_cell.angle_alpha   90.00
_cell.angle_beta   90.00
_cell.angle_gamma   90.00
#
_symmetry.space_group_name_H-M   'P 1'
#
loop_
_entity.id
_entity.type
_entity.pdbx_description
1 polymer ?
#
loop_
_entity_poly.entity_id
_entity_poly.type
_entity_poly.pdbx_seq_one_letter_code
_entity_poly.pdbx_strand_id
1 'polypeptide(L)'
;MIRLPIKTLLMFYDNPPKENGKHTTAITSVIGEDLGAGLLVDYFNRRGFSAKVLNQTITVGTNKGNRLDRWVVVTEGVREVYYQVEIKNWGATALNGRRLPLDANDERIRKHKKERWSREWDGTGFIKDAVKKVLIPMKPPKNAKYIEPLICFWDAMHPKGDDDALFSIPLKNQHFKRVWVYSMSSHLRNLLKASETTVKINAPDVEARMDWLSKIVK
;
A
#
# COMPACT_ATOMS: atom_id res chain seq x y z
N MET A 1 1.96 -18.21 3.04
CA MET A 1 1.92 -17.09 4.02
C MET A 1 3.34 -16.80 4.50
N ILE A 2 3.83 -15.58 4.31
CA ILE A 2 5.18 -15.18 4.70
C ILE A 2 5.17 -14.36 6.00
N ARG A 3 6.26 -14.48 6.77
CA ARG A 3 6.51 -13.69 7.98
C ARG A 3 7.60 -12.67 7.68
N LEU A 4 7.31 -11.41 7.90
CA LEU A 4 8.19 -10.29 7.58
C LEU A 4 8.62 -9.56 8.87
N PRO A 5 9.94 -9.39 9.12
CA PRO A 5 10.45 -8.59 10.23
C PRO A 5 10.14 -7.10 9.98
N ILE A 6 9.41 -6.47 10.89
CA ILE A 6 8.92 -5.08 10.72
C ILE A 6 10.09 -4.09 10.61
N LYS A 7 11.09 -4.21 11.49
CA LYS A 7 12.28 -3.34 11.46
C LYS A 7 13.04 -3.44 10.14
N THR A 8 13.20 -4.67 9.61
CA THR A 8 13.88 -4.90 8.33
C THR A 8 13.13 -4.25 7.18
N LEU A 9 11.79 -4.36 7.16
CA LEU A 9 10.97 -3.69 6.14
C LEU A 9 11.12 -2.17 6.20
N LEU A 10 11.02 -1.57 7.39
CA LEU A 10 11.17 -0.13 7.56
C LEU A 10 12.56 0.34 7.13
N MET A 11 13.62 -0.37 7.54
CA MET A 11 14.99 -0.05 7.11
C MET A 11 15.15 -0.16 5.60
N PHE A 12 14.61 -1.20 4.99
CA PHE A 12 14.71 -1.44 3.55
C PHE A 12 14.08 -0.33 2.71
N TYR A 13 12.93 0.19 3.12
CA TYR A 13 12.23 1.23 2.37
C TYR A 13 12.61 2.65 2.78
N ASP A 14 12.84 2.89 4.08
CA ASP A 14 13.09 4.24 4.60
C ASP A 14 14.58 4.60 4.60
N ASN A 15 15.44 3.62 4.80
CA ASN A 15 16.89 3.84 4.91
C ASN A 15 17.71 2.72 4.27
N PRO A 16 17.54 2.46 2.95
CA PRO A 16 18.27 1.39 2.29
C PRO A 16 19.79 1.66 2.34
N PRO A 17 20.63 0.63 2.46
CA PRO A 17 22.09 0.74 2.33
C PRO A 17 22.45 1.43 1.00
N LYS A 18 23.46 2.30 1.00
CA LYS A 18 23.87 3.07 -0.19
C LYS A 18 24.24 2.16 -1.38
N GLU A 19 24.86 1.05 -1.07
CA GLU A 19 25.35 0.07 -2.05
C GLU A 19 24.22 -0.68 -2.76
N ASN A 20 23.03 -0.76 -2.13
CA ASN A 20 21.92 -1.57 -2.61
C ASN A 20 20.82 -0.78 -3.30
N GLY A 21 21.02 0.51 -3.60
CA GLY A 21 19.96 1.36 -4.19
C GLY A 21 19.38 0.84 -5.51
N LYS A 22 20.21 0.18 -6.35
CA LYS A 22 19.76 -0.44 -7.60
C LYS A 22 18.94 -1.71 -7.35
N HIS A 23 19.30 -2.49 -6.32
CA HIS A 23 18.59 -3.72 -5.97
C HIS A 23 17.26 -3.45 -5.28
N THR A 24 17.12 -2.31 -4.58
CA THR A 24 15.88 -1.93 -3.90
C THR A 24 14.71 -1.85 -4.88
N THR A 25 14.91 -1.23 -6.05
CA THR A 25 13.87 -1.13 -7.09
C THR A 25 13.46 -2.51 -7.61
N ALA A 26 14.43 -3.39 -7.88
CA ALA A 26 14.15 -4.75 -8.33
C ALA A 26 13.35 -5.54 -7.29
N ILE A 27 13.77 -5.49 -6.02
CA ILE A 27 13.08 -6.19 -4.93
C ILE A 27 11.68 -5.61 -4.73
N THR A 28 11.51 -4.28 -4.73
CA THR A 28 10.18 -3.66 -4.59
C THR A 28 9.22 -4.05 -5.71
N SER A 29 9.72 -4.26 -6.91
CA SER A 29 8.90 -4.75 -8.03
C SER A 29 8.46 -6.21 -7.85
N VAL A 30 9.23 -7.02 -7.11
CA VAL A 30 8.94 -8.43 -6.87
C VAL A 30 7.91 -8.61 -5.76
N ILE A 31 8.04 -7.89 -4.65
CA ILE A 31 7.21 -8.08 -3.45
C ILE A 31 6.13 -7.02 -3.28
N GLY A 32 6.20 -5.93 -4.04
CA GLY A 32 5.50 -4.69 -3.74
C GLY A 32 3.98 -4.78 -3.69
N GLU A 33 3.38 -5.42 -4.69
CA GLU A 33 1.92 -5.53 -4.74
C GLU A 33 1.39 -6.44 -3.63
N ASP A 34 2.02 -7.59 -3.43
CA ASP A 34 1.65 -8.52 -2.35
C ASP A 34 1.88 -7.91 -0.97
N LEU A 35 2.98 -7.16 -0.80
CA LEU A 35 3.27 -6.48 0.46
C LEU A 35 2.17 -5.46 0.78
N GLY A 36 1.85 -4.57 -0.16
CA GLY A 36 0.84 -3.55 0.04
C GLY A 36 -0.54 -4.13 0.32
N ALA A 37 -0.98 -5.10 -0.47
CA ALA A 37 -2.26 -5.76 -0.29
C ALA A 37 -2.32 -6.59 1.00
N GLY A 38 -1.25 -7.31 1.33
CA GLY A 38 -1.16 -8.13 2.53
C GLY A 38 -1.16 -7.31 3.81
N LEU A 39 -0.43 -6.18 3.85
CA LEU A 39 -0.45 -5.25 4.99
C LEU A 39 -1.81 -4.57 5.16
N LEU A 40 -2.49 -4.23 4.06
CA LEU A 40 -3.83 -3.66 4.11
C LEU A 40 -4.84 -4.66 4.71
N VAL A 41 -4.76 -5.92 4.32
CA VAL A 41 -5.59 -7.01 4.87
C VAL A 41 -5.29 -7.20 6.35
N ASP A 42 -4.01 -7.25 6.76
CA ASP A 42 -3.62 -7.34 8.18
C ASP A 42 -4.18 -6.18 9.00
N TYR A 43 -4.11 -4.97 8.47
CA TYR A 43 -4.66 -3.77 9.10
C TYR A 43 -6.16 -3.89 9.39
N PHE A 44 -6.97 -4.33 8.42
CA PHE A 44 -8.40 -4.49 8.60
C PHE A 44 -8.74 -5.64 9.56
N ASN A 45 -8.07 -6.79 9.42
CA ASN A 45 -8.31 -7.95 10.28
C ASN A 45 -8.01 -7.64 11.76
N ARG A 46 -6.97 -6.86 12.06
CA ARG A 46 -6.64 -6.41 13.42
C ARG A 46 -7.68 -5.47 14.02
N ARG A 47 -8.49 -4.82 13.19
CA ARG A 47 -9.62 -3.97 13.62
C ARG A 47 -10.95 -4.71 13.72
N GLY A 48 -10.94 -6.03 13.62
CA GLY A 48 -12.13 -6.87 13.75
C GLY A 48 -12.96 -7.01 12.47
N PHE A 49 -12.47 -6.49 11.33
CA PHE A 49 -13.09 -6.75 10.04
C PHE A 49 -12.59 -8.08 9.45
N SER A 50 -13.36 -8.70 8.56
CA SER A 50 -12.86 -9.80 7.75
C SER A 50 -12.41 -9.26 6.40
N ALA A 51 -11.10 -9.29 6.13
CA ALA A 51 -10.53 -8.78 4.90
C ALA A 51 -9.75 -9.86 4.13
N LYS A 52 -9.84 -9.82 2.79
CA LYS A 52 -9.08 -10.71 1.92
C LYS A 52 -8.77 -10.06 0.58
N VAL A 53 -7.64 -10.42 -0.01
CA VAL A 53 -7.33 -10.14 -1.42
C VAL A 53 -8.12 -11.10 -2.28
N LEU A 54 -8.75 -10.59 -3.33
CA LEU A 54 -9.41 -11.44 -4.30
C LEU A 54 -8.40 -11.89 -5.35
N ASN A 55 -8.24 -13.21 -5.48
CA ASN A 55 -7.46 -13.81 -6.55
C ASN A 55 -8.22 -13.62 -7.87
N GLN A 56 -7.96 -12.52 -8.53
CA GLN A 56 -8.49 -12.28 -9.86
C GLN A 56 -7.37 -11.96 -10.82
N THR A 57 -7.48 -12.63 -11.97
CA THR A 57 -6.80 -12.21 -13.19
C THR A 57 -7.10 -10.73 -13.39
N ILE A 58 -6.05 -9.96 -13.52
CA ILE A 58 -6.01 -8.54 -13.74
C ILE A 58 -7.25 -8.02 -14.46
N THR A 59 -8.02 -7.19 -13.77
CA THR A 59 -9.17 -6.53 -14.38
C THR A 59 -8.66 -5.40 -15.26
N VAL A 60 -8.75 -5.59 -16.57
CA VAL A 60 -8.51 -4.52 -17.53
C VAL A 60 -9.74 -3.61 -17.51
N GLY A 61 -9.55 -2.31 -17.28
CA GLY A 61 -10.63 -1.34 -17.44
C GLY A 61 -11.12 -1.28 -18.90
N THR A 62 -12.24 -0.59 -19.12
CA THR A 62 -12.84 -0.40 -20.46
C THR A 62 -11.89 0.29 -21.45
N ASN A 63 -10.86 0.99 -20.97
CA ASN A 63 -9.81 1.60 -21.78
C ASN A 63 -8.57 0.74 -21.79
N LYS A 64 -8.06 0.39 -22.96
CA LYS A 64 -6.78 -0.32 -23.15
C LYS A 64 -5.67 0.36 -22.35
N GLY A 65 -5.12 -0.35 -21.34
CA GLY A 65 -3.99 0.13 -20.52
C GLY A 65 -4.31 0.37 -19.04
N ASN A 66 -5.55 0.47 -18.63
CA ASN A 66 -5.89 0.62 -17.20
C ASN A 66 -5.94 -0.75 -16.52
N ARG A 67 -4.91 -1.05 -15.75
CA ARG A 67 -4.76 -2.27 -14.98
C ARG A 67 -4.80 -1.93 -13.50
N LEU A 68 -5.73 -2.54 -12.76
CA LEU A 68 -5.78 -2.46 -11.31
C LEU A 68 -4.77 -3.42 -10.69
N ASP A 69 -4.10 -2.99 -9.63
CA ASP A 69 -3.13 -3.86 -8.95
C ASP A 69 -3.84 -4.98 -8.19
N ARG A 70 -4.84 -4.64 -7.34
CA ARG A 70 -5.58 -5.66 -6.55
C ARG A 70 -7.02 -5.23 -6.28
N TRP A 71 -7.87 -6.23 -6.02
CA TRP A 71 -9.14 -6.08 -5.34
C TRP A 71 -9.01 -6.60 -3.91
N VAL A 72 -9.45 -5.79 -2.94
CA VAL A 72 -9.56 -6.20 -1.53
C VAL A 72 -11.02 -6.08 -1.12
N VAL A 73 -11.60 -7.18 -0.61
CA VAL A 73 -12.94 -7.14 0.00
C VAL A 73 -12.81 -7.11 1.50
N VAL A 74 -13.57 -6.23 2.12
CA VAL A 74 -13.66 -6.06 3.57
C VAL A 74 -15.11 -6.27 3.98
N THR A 75 -15.33 -7.18 4.89
CA THR A 75 -16.66 -7.53 5.41
C THR A 75 -16.79 -7.04 6.85
N GLU A 76 -17.84 -6.26 7.09
CA GLU A 76 -18.28 -5.79 8.41
C GLU A 76 -19.70 -6.29 8.65
N GLY A 77 -19.86 -7.33 9.46
CA GLY A 77 -21.14 -7.99 9.63
C GLY A 77 -21.66 -8.53 8.28
N VAL A 78 -22.79 -7.99 7.82
CA VAL A 78 -23.41 -8.36 6.53
C VAL A 78 -23.00 -7.46 5.36
N ARG A 79 -22.25 -6.41 5.63
CA ARG A 79 -21.83 -5.45 4.61
C ARG A 79 -20.47 -5.81 4.04
N GLU A 80 -20.39 -5.93 2.71
CA GLU A 80 -19.15 -6.07 1.98
C GLU A 80 -18.79 -4.77 1.23
N VAL A 81 -17.58 -4.29 1.42
CA VAL A 81 -16.99 -3.19 0.66
C VAL A 81 -15.84 -3.72 -0.18
N TYR A 82 -15.89 -3.44 -1.47
CA TYR A 82 -14.88 -3.82 -2.44
C TYR A 82 -13.97 -2.64 -2.72
N TYR A 83 -12.72 -2.75 -2.30
CA TYR A 83 -11.73 -1.73 -2.60
C TYR A 83 -11.01 -2.06 -3.90
N GLN A 84 -11.11 -1.15 -4.88
CA GLN A 84 -10.18 -1.15 -6.00
C GLN A 84 -8.88 -0.49 -5.56
N VAL A 85 -7.78 -1.26 -5.56
CA VAL A 85 -6.54 -0.89 -4.90
C VAL A 85 -5.43 -0.64 -5.90
N GLU A 86 -4.81 0.52 -5.81
CA GLU A 86 -3.54 0.87 -6.46
C GLU A 86 -2.43 0.87 -5.42
N ILE A 87 -1.29 0.27 -5.72
CA ILE A 87 -0.19 0.12 -4.79
C ILE A 87 1.04 0.91 -5.26
N LYS A 88 1.50 1.84 -4.43
CA LYS A 88 2.66 2.70 -4.66
C LYS A 88 3.64 2.58 -3.49
N ASN A 89 4.42 1.50 -3.48
CA ASN A 89 5.39 1.27 -2.43
C ASN A 89 6.79 1.79 -2.79
N TRP A 90 6.89 3.08 -3.01
CA TRP A 90 8.15 3.72 -3.33
C TRP A 90 9.04 3.84 -2.09
N GLY A 91 10.23 3.26 -2.17
CA GLY A 91 11.26 3.43 -1.15
C GLY A 91 11.92 4.81 -1.19
N ALA A 92 12.74 5.10 -0.19
CA ALA A 92 13.48 6.37 -0.05
C ALA A 92 14.30 6.74 -1.30
N THR A 93 14.83 5.75 -2.00
CA THR A 93 15.64 5.94 -3.23
C THR A 93 14.82 6.53 -4.38
N ALA A 94 13.58 6.11 -4.54
CA ALA A 94 12.70 6.61 -5.59
C ALA A 94 12.26 8.07 -5.36
N LEU A 95 12.41 8.59 -4.14
CA LEU A 95 12.00 9.93 -3.73
C LEU A 95 13.19 10.85 -3.39
N ASN A 96 14.31 10.73 -4.11
CA ASN A 96 15.52 11.55 -3.96
C ASN A 96 16.27 11.37 -2.64
N GLY A 97 16.28 10.16 -2.08
CA GLY A 97 17.27 9.76 -1.08
C GLY A 97 17.14 10.37 0.31
N ARG A 98 16.03 11.01 0.66
CA ARG A 98 15.79 11.41 2.05
C ARG A 98 15.56 10.16 2.89
N ARG A 99 16.45 9.95 3.86
CA ARG A 99 16.47 8.77 4.70
C ARG A 99 15.84 9.04 6.05
N LEU A 100 15.03 8.10 6.51
CA LEU A 100 14.43 8.13 7.83
C LEU A 100 15.03 7.00 8.67
N PRO A 101 15.91 7.32 9.65
CA PRO A 101 16.46 6.32 10.56
C PRO A 101 15.37 5.60 11.34
N LEU A 102 15.66 4.35 11.73
CA LEU A 102 14.70 3.54 12.48
C LEU A 102 14.38 4.11 13.87
N ASP A 103 15.35 4.77 14.47
CA ASP A 103 15.29 5.44 15.78
C ASP A 103 14.78 6.89 15.70
N ALA A 104 14.28 7.32 14.53
CA ALA A 104 13.71 8.65 14.37
C ALA A 104 12.52 8.85 15.32
N ASN A 105 12.48 10.00 15.99
CA ASN A 105 11.35 10.38 16.84
C ASN A 105 10.10 10.72 16.02
N ASP A 106 8.95 10.83 16.69
CA ASP A 106 7.66 11.04 16.04
C ASP A 106 7.60 12.33 15.22
N GLU A 107 8.24 13.42 15.66
CA GLU A 107 8.30 14.69 14.93
C GLU A 107 9.03 14.54 13.58
N ARG A 108 10.19 13.88 13.60
CA ARG A 108 10.97 13.61 12.40
C ARG A 108 10.21 12.69 11.44
N ILE A 109 9.52 11.68 11.97
CA ILE A 109 8.66 10.79 11.18
C ILE A 109 7.53 11.58 10.51
N ARG A 110 6.81 12.43 11.25
CA ARG A 110 5.73 13.27 10.71
C ARG A 110 6.23 14.22 9.63
N LYS A 111 7.34 14.93 9.87
CA LYS A 111 7.96 15.81 8.90
C LYS A 111 8.30 15.06 7.60
N HIS A 112 8.94 13.90 7.72
CA HIS A 112 9.29 13.05 6.59
C HIS A 112 8.07 12.63 5.78
N LYS A 113 7.02 12.11 6.43
CA LYS A 113 5.77 11.72 5.79
C LYS A 113 5.09 12.89 5.09
N LYS A 114 5.01 14.05 5.76
CA LYS A 114 4.42 15.26 5.19
C LYS A 114 5.16 15.70 3.92
N GLU A 115 6.48 15.71 3.94
CA GLU A 115 7.29 16.08 2.79
C GLU A 115 7.16 15.11 1.62
N ARG A 116 7.03 13.80 1.91
CA ARG A 116 6.80 12.77 0.88
C ARG A 116 5.38 12.85 0.32
N TRP A 117 4.39 12.96 1.20
CA TRP A 117 2.99 13.05 0.82
C TRP A 117 2.66 14.30 0.01
N SER A 118 3.27 15.46 0.33
CA SER A 118 3.06 16.72 -0.40
C SER A 118 3.45 16.66 -1.89
N ARG A 119 4.23 15.68 -2.29
CA ARG A 119 4.57 15.44 -3.70
C ARG A 119 3.50 14.68 -4.45
N GLU A 120 2.64 13.98 -3.74
CA GLU A 120 1.53 13.18 -4.30
C GLU A 120 0.20 13.91 -4.20
N TRP A 121 0.09 14.88 -3.28
CA TRP A 121 -1.13 15.59 -2.93
C TRP A 121 -0.93 17.10 -2.98
N ASP A 122 -1.66 17.78 -3.89
CA ASP A 122 -1.63 19.25 -4.07
C ASP A 122 -2.74 20.00 -3.32
N GLY A 123 -3.57 19.29 -2.56
CA GLY A 123 -4.73 19.84 -1.86
C GLY A 123 -6.00 19.89 -2.69
N THR A 124 -5.94 19.69 -4.00
CA THR A 124 -7.10 19.72 -4.90
C THR A 124 -7.46 18.35 -5.48
N GLY A 125 -6.50 17.44 -5.51
CA GLY A 125 -6.62 16.09 -6.05
C GLY A 125 -5.26 15.42 -6.23
N PHE A 126 -5.26 14.18 -6.69
CA PHE A 126 -4.02 13.49 -7.02
C PHE A 126 -3.49 14.00 -8.35
N ILE A 127 -2.30 14.58 -8.34
CA ILE A 127 -1.67 15.20 -9.52
C ILE A 127 -1.22 14.14 -10.52
N LYS A 128 -0.73 12.98 -10.03
CA LYS A 128 -0.04 12.03 -10.86
C LYS A 128 -0.97 11.06 -11.57
N ASP A 129 -0.74 10.86 -12.87
CA ASP A 129 -1.50 9.94 -13.70
C ASP A 129 -1.49 8.51 -13.17
N ALA A 130 -0.39 8.10 -12.50
CA ALA A 130 -0.28 6.79 -11.90
C ALA A 130 -1.36 6.45 -10.86
N VAL A 131 -1.95 7.45 -10.21
CA VAL A 131 -3.02 7.24 -9.22
C VAL A 131 -4.41 7.57 -9.76
N LYS A 132 -4.51 8.31 -10.86
CA LYS A 132 -5.80 8.67 -11.46
C LYS A 132 -6.60 7.44 -11.92
N LYS A 133 -5.94 6.37 -12.32
CA LYS A 133 -6.61 5.16 -12.80
C LYS A 133 -7.52 4.52 -11.74
N VAL A 134 -7.17 4.62 -10.44
CA VAL A 134 -8.00 4.09 -9.36
C VAL A 134 -9.29 4.89 -9.15
N LEU A 135 -9.35 6.11 -9.67
CA LEU A 135 -10.52 6.99 -9.59
C LEU A 135 -11.54 6.75 -10.70
N ILE A 136 -11.31 5.77 -11.56
CA ILE A 136 -12.25 5.32 -12.60
C ILE A 136 -12.83 3.98 -12.13
N PRO A 137 -14.15 3.80 -12.10
CA PRO A 137 -14.75 2.53 -11.73
C PRO A 137 -14.24 1.39 -12.61
N MET A 138 -13.69 0.37 -11.98
CA MET A 138 -13.26 -0.87 -12.63
C MET A 138 -14.38 -1.90 -12.52
N LYS A 139 -14.44 -2.84 -13.47
CA LYS A 139 -15.43 -3.93 -13.41
C LYS A 139 -15.15 -4.80 -12.18
N PRO A 140 -16.03 -4.79 -11.16
CA PRO A 140 -15.78 -5.53 -9.94
C PRO A 140 -15.95 -7.04 -10.14
N PRO A 141 -15.36 -7.84 -9.27
CA PRO A 141 -15.68 -9.25 -9.17
C PRO A 141 -17.12 -9.42 -8.73
N LYS A 142 -17.92 -10.13 -9.51
CA LYS A 142 -19.36 -10.39 -9.21
C LYS A 142 -20.17 -9.09 -8.98
N ASN A 143 -21.31 -9.20 -8.30
CA ASN A 143 -22.27 -8.10 -8.10
C ASN A 143 -21.90 -7.24 -6.87
N ALA A 144 -20.71 -6.65 -6.84
CA ALA A 144 -20.31 -5.76 -5.75
C ALA A 144 -21.21 -4.52 -5.68
N LYS A 145 -21.88 -4.31 -4.53
CA LYS A 145 -22.77 -3.16 -4.32
C LYS A 145 -22.01 -1.91 -3.90
N TYR A 146 -20.90 -2.08 -3.16
CA TYR A 146 -20.13 -0.96 -2.62
C TYR A 146 -18.69 -1.08 -3.09
N ILE A 147 -18.30 -0.09 -3.92
CA ILE A 147 -16.96 0.00 -4.48
C ILE A 147 -16.35 1.31 -4.00
N GLU A 148 -15.14 1.23 -3.45
CA GLU A 148 -14.38 2.39 -2.98
C GLU A 148 -12.98 2.36 -3.59
N PRO A 149 -12.44 3.50 -4.05
CA PRO A 149 -11.06 3.61 -4.50
C PRO A 149 -10.12 3.68 -3.29
N LEU A 150 -9.00 2.94 -3.35
CA LEU A 150 -7.99 2.94 -2.31
C LEU A 150 -6.59 2.95 -2.91
N ILE A 151 -5.71 3.75 -2.34
CA ILE A 151 -4.31 3.82 -2.72
C ILE A 151 -3.46 3.44 -1.52
N CYS A 152 -2.58 2.44 -1.70
CA CYS A 152 -1.56 2.10 -0.72
C CYS A 152 -0.27 2.86 -1.05
N PHE A 153 0.16 3.73 -0.16
CA PHE A 153 1.48 4.34 -0.22
C PHE A 153 2.39 3.77 0.86
N TRP A 154 3.69 3.79 0.57
CA TRP A 154 4.66 3.51 1.63
C TRP A 154 4.53 4.53 2.76
N ASP A 155 4.66 5.82 2.44
CA ASP A 155 4.44 6.91 3.38
C ASP A 155 3.31 7.82 2.90
N ALA A 156 2.28 7.95 3.73
CA ALA A 156 1.24 8.94 3.59
C ALA A 156 0.83 9.48 4.95
N MET A 157 0.27 10.68 4.96
CA MET A 157 -0.25 11.32 6.16
C MET A 157 -1.47 12.15 5.80
N HIS A 158 -2.50 12.08 6.64
CA HIS A 158 -3.67 12.93 6.45
C HIS A 158 -3.27 14.42 6.47
N PRO A 159 -3.81 15.28 5.59
CA PRO A 159 -3.46 16.70 5.53
C PRO A 159 -3.61 17.44 6.87
N LYS A 160 -4.52 17.00 7.73
CA LYS A 160 -4.73 17.52 9.09
C LYS A 160 -3.73 16.99 10.13
N GLY A 161 -2.79 16.14 9.72
CA GLY A 161 -1.76 15.60 10.63
C GLY A 161 -2.19 14.40 11.47
N ASP A 162 -3.27 13.72 11.11
CA ASP A 162 -3.69 12.48 11.76
C ASP A 162 -2.70 11.34 11.46
N ASP A 163 -2.37 10.54 12.48
CA ASP A 163 -1.39 9.45 12.39
C ASP A 163 -2.04 8.09 12.08
N ASP A 164 -3.34 8.04 11.79
CA ASP A 164 -3.96 6.78 11.39
C ASP A 164 -3.36 6.27 10.07
N ALA A 165 -3.13 4.98 10.00
CA ALA A 165 -2.58 4.34 8.81
C ALA A 165 -3.58 4.35 7.64
N LEU A 166 -4.86 4.44 7.90
CA LEU A 166 -5.92 4.52 6.88
C LEU A 166 -6.77 5.77 7.10
N PHE A 167 -6.89 6.60 6.08
CA PHE A 167 -7.72 7.79 6.10
C PHE A 167 -8.37 8.02 4.74
N SER A 168 -9.38 8.89 4.70
CA SER A 168 -10.04 9.24 3.43
C SER A 168 -9.85 10.71 3.10
N ILE A 169 -9.75 11.00 1.81
CA ILE A 169 -9.64 12.35 1.27
C ILE A 169 -10.85 12.60 0.36
N PRO A 170 -11.59 13.71 0.56
CA PRO A 170 -12.69 14.07 -0.30
C PRO A 170 -12.20 14.37 -1.72
N LEU A 171 -12.96 13.95 -2.72
CA LEU A 171 -12.67 14.17 -4.13
C LEU A 171 -13.77 14.98 -4.80
N LYS A 172 -13.37 15.83 -5.73
CA LYS A 172 -14.24 16.42 -6.74
C LYS A 172 -14.20 15.53 -8.00
N ASN A 173 -14.78 14.33 -7.91
CA ASN A 173 -14.75 13.35 -8.98
C ASN A 173 -16.19 12.91 -9.31
N GLN A 174 -16.44 12.62 -10.59
CA GLN A 174 -17.80 12.21 -11.03
C GLN A 174 -18.19 10.80 -10.55
N HIS A 175 -17.24 9.95 -10.23
CA HIS A 175 -17.49 8.55 -9.88
C HIS A 175 -17.41 8.29 -8.38
N PHE A 176 -16.47 8.96 -7.69
CA PHE A 176 -16.20 8.73 -6.28
C PHE A 176 -16.18 10.04 -5.50
N LYS A 177 -16.82 10.07 -4.33
CA LYS A 177 -16.83 11.24 -3.44
C LYS A 177 -15.57 11.37 -2.60
N ARG A 178 -14.80 10.26 -2.47
CA ARG A 178 -13.57 10.17 -1.68
C ARG A 178 -12.64 9.12 -2.26
N VAL A 179 -11.39 9.19 -1.85
CA VAL A 179 -10.42 8.10 -2.00
C VAL A 179 -9.86 7.74 -0.63
N TRP A 180 -9.73 6.46 -0.38
CA TRP A 180 -9.01 5.96 0.78
C TRP A 180 -7.52 5.94 0.51
N VAL A 181 -6.73 6.30 1.52
CA VAL A 181 -5.28 6.30 1.47
C VAL A 181 -4.76 5.49 2.64
N TYR A 182 -3.96 4.48 2.33
CA TYR A 182 -3.34 3.62 3.31
C TYR A 182 -1.83 3.83 3.33
N SER A 183 -1.28 4.11 4.52
CA SER A 183 0.16 4.28 4.76
C SER A 183 0.74 3.00 5.37
N MET A 184 1.51 2.26 4.58
CA MET A 184 2.14 1.01 5.01
C MET A 184 3.12 1.25 6.16
N SER A 185 3.96 2.29 6.08
CA SER A 185 4.94 2.60 7.12
C SER A 185 4.27 3.03 8.44
N SER A 186 3.12 3.74 8.38
CA SER A 186 2.35 4.09 9.59
C SER A 186 1.84 2.84 10.29
N HIS A 187 1.27 1.90 9.53
CA HIS A 187 0.80 0.62 10.09
C HIS A 187 1.94 -0.15 10.76
N LEU A 188 3.07 -0.33 10.07
CA LEU A 188 4.24 -1.05 10.60
C LEU A 188 4.79 -0.37 11.87
N ARG A 189 4.86 0.97 11.90
CA ARG A 189 5.32 1.70 13.08
C ARG A 189 4.34 1.57 14.25
N ASN A 190 3.03 1.55 13.99
CA ASN A 190 2.02 1.30 15.03
C ASN A 190 2.16 -0.12 15.60
N LEU A 191 2.47 -1.13 14.78
CA LEU A 191 2.77 -2.48 15.26
C LEU A 191 4.03 -2.51 16.15
N LEU A 192 5.09 -1.79 15.75
CA LEU A 192 6.29 -1.68 16.61
C LEU A 192 5.99 -0.99 17.95
N LYS A 193 5.18 0.07 17.96
CA LYS A 193 4.74 0.73 19.21
C LYS A 193 3.94 -0.23 20.11
N ALA A 194 3.21 -1.18 19.52
CA ALA A 194 2.53 -2.27 20.21
C ALA A 194 3.44 -3.46 20.55
N SER A 195 4.77 -3.29 20.45
CA SER A 195 5.80 -4.31 20.72
C SER A 195 5.79 -5.52 19.78
N GLU A 196 5.16 -5.41 18.62
CA GLU A 196 5.21 -6.46 17.61
C GLU A 196 6.48 -6.32 16.76
N THR A 197 7.15 -7.44 16.53
CA THR A 197 8.41 -7.47 15.77
C THR A 197 8.25 -8.02 14.37
N THR A 198 7.16 -8.72 14.10
CA THR A 198 6.88 -9.37 12.80
C THR A 198 5.42 -9.18 12.41
N VAL A 199 5.17 -9.15 11.11
CA VAL A 199 3.84 -9.22 10.51
C VAL A 199 3.74 -10.44 9.60
N LYS A 200 2.58 -11.10 9.58
CA LYS A 200 2.29 -12.24 8.69
C LYS A 200 1.34 -11.77 7.59
N ILE A 201 1.73 -11.97 6.36
CA ILE A 201 0.88 -11.63 5.19
C ILE A 201 0.74 -12.81 4.25
N ASN A 202 -0.35 -12.83 3.50
CA ASN A 202 -0.48 -13.71 2.34
C ASN A 202 0.17 -13.03 1.13
N ALA A 203 1.12 -13.71 0.50
CA ALA A 203 1.93 -13.17 -0.59
C ALA A 203 2.10 -14.21 -1.72
N PRO A 204 1.00 -14.56 -2.42
CA PRO A 204 0.99 -15.66 -3.39
C PRO A 204 1.94 -15.42 -4.57
N ASP A 205 2.07 -14.17 -5.04
CA ASP A 205 2.97 -13.86 -6.16
C ASP A 205 4.44 -13.95 -5.74
N VAL A 206 4.76 -13.55 -4.51
CA VAL A 206 6.11 -13.72 -3.94
C VAL A 206 6.45 -15.19 -3.80
N GLU A 207 5.54 -15.98 -3.24
CA GLU A 207 5.73 -17.42 -3.07
C GLU A 207 5.97 -18.11 -4.43
N ALA A 208 5.16 -17.79 -5.44
CA ALA A 208 5.31 -18.33 -6.79
C ALA A 208 6.66 -17.92 -7.43
N ARG A 209 7.09 -16.67 -7.27
CA ARG A 209 8.37 -16.17 -7.80
C ARG A 209 9.57 -16.81 -7.11
N MET A 210 9.50 -17.03 -5.79
CA MET A 210 10.54 -17.74 -5.04
C MET A 210 10.66 -19.20 -5.47
N ASP A 211 9.53 -19.87 -5.69
CA ASP A 211 9.52 -21.24 -6.23
C ASP A 211 10.17 -21.31 -7.63
N TRP A 212 9.88 -20.35 -8.49
CA TRP A 212 10.55 -20.22 -9.80
C TRP A 212 12.05 -20.00 -9.67
N LEU A 213 12.47 -19.06 -8.82
CA LEU A 213 13.90 -18.76 -8.60
C LEU A 213 14.65 -19.99 -8.09
N SER A 214 14.06 -20.75 -7.16
CA SER A 214 14.67 -21.99 -6.63
C SER A 214 14.87 -23.08 -7.68
N LYS A 215 14.11 -23.06 -8.79
CA LYS A 215 14.26 -23.99 -9.92
C LYS A 215 15.37 -23.57 -10.90
N ILE A 216 15.67 -22.28 -10.96
CA ILE A 216 16.67 -21.70 -11.87
C ILE A 216 18.06 -21.66 -11.20
N VAL A 217 18.09 -21.28 -9.92
CA VAL A 217 19.33 -21.19 -9.14
C VAL A 217 19.51 -22.50 -8.40
N LYS A 218 20.38 -23.37 -8.94
CA LYS A 218 20.79 -24.63 -8.34
C LYS A 218 22.15 -24.49 -7.66
#